data_bee1424d00de0016592705c1664860ed
#
_entry.id   bee1424d00de0016592705c1664860ed
#
_cell.length_a   1.000
_cell.length_b   1.000
_cell.length_c   1.000
_cell.angle_alpha   90.00
_cell.angle_beta   90.00
_cell.angle_gamma   90.00
#
_symmetry.space_group_name_H-M   'P 1'
#
loop_
_entity.id
_entity.type
_entity.pdbx_description
1 polymer ?
#
loop_
_entity_poly.entity_id
_entity_poly.type
_entity_poly.pdbx_seq_one_letter_code
_entity_poly.pdbx_strand_id
1 'polypeptide(L)'
;LYEAALCRERADWIVGINATRLFSCLYGTTLNTGRVMSPTLAMAVEREAAIAAFQPEAFYQVQLCFDGFSVSGERMKNREEAENLAASCRREGSASIGKIVQTEKTEKPPALYDLTTLQREANRVLGYTAQQTLDYVQALYEKKLVTYPRTDSRFLTEDMAEMLPELAAVTAAACFPEAGTVSANAGQVINSKKVTDHHAIIPTKPQ
;
A
#
# COMPACT_ATOMS: atom_id res chain seq x y z
N LEU A 1 -29.56 -2.27 4.54
CA LEU A 1 -28.36 -2.56 5.36
C LEU A 1 -28.63 -3.65 6.38
N TYR A 2 -29.72 -3.59 7.19
CA TYR A 2 -30.04 -4.60 8.20
C TYR A 2 -30.21 -6.01 7.61
N GLU A 3 -30.97 -6.17 6.54
CA GLU A 3 -31.19 -7.45 5.85
C GLU A 3 -29.86 -8.05 5.32
N ALA A 4 -29.00 -7.19 4.77
CA ALA A 4 -27.68 -7.63 4.30
C ALA A 4 -26.77 -8.10 5.45
N ALA A 5 -26.81 -7.41 6.59
CA ALA A 5 -26.07 -7.82 7.79
C ALA A 5 -26.59 -9.15 8.34
N LEU A 6 -27.91 -9.33 8.42
CA LEU A 6 -28.54 -10.57 8.87
C LEU A 6 -28.26 -11.76 7.95
N CYS A 7 -28.31 -11.54 6.63
CA CYS A 7 -27.93 -12.57 5.64
C CYS A 7 -26.48 -13.00 5.80
N ARG A 8 -25.57 -12.03 6.02
CA ARG A 8 -24.15 -12.30 6.24
C ARG A 8 -23.94 -13.12 7.52
N GLU A 9 -24.52 -12.70 8.62
CA GLU A 9 -24.43 -13.40 9.90
C GLU A 9 -24.92 -14.85 9.78
N ARG A 10 -26.09 -15.07 9.19
CA ARG A 10 -26.66 -16.41 9.00
C ARG A 10 -25.79 -17.28 8.08
N ALA A 11 -25.29 -16.71 6.97
CA ALA A 11 -24.41 -17.43 6.07
C ALA A 11 -23.10 -17.83 6.74
N ASP A 12 -22.47 -16.92 7.47
CA ASP A 12 -21.25 -17.19 8.23
C ASP A 12 -21.47 -18.28 9.28
N TRP A 13 -22.59 -18.24 9.98
CA TRP A 13 -22.92 -19.23 10.98
C TRP A 13 -23.20 -20.61 10.38
N ILE A 14 -24.11 -20.70 9.39
CA ILE A 14 -24.51 -21.97 8.77
C ILE A 14 -23.33 -22.62 8.03
N VAL A 15 -22.66 -21.87 7.16
CA VAL A 15 -21.55 -22.40 6.35
C VAL A 15 -20.34 -22.68 7.24
N GLY A 16 -19.95 -21.75 8.09
CA GLY A 16 -18.77 -21.88 8.95
C GLY A 16 -18.87 -23.07 9.90
N ILE A 17 -20.00 -23.24 10.61
CA ILE A 17 -20.19 -24.36 11.55
C ILE A 17 -20.22 -25.70 10.82
N ASN A 18 -21.02 -25.82 9.76
CA ASN A 18 -21.17 -27.10 9.07
C ASN A 18 -19.88 -27.51 8.36
N ALA A 19 -19.19 -26.59 7.70
CA ALA A 19 -17.90 -26.87 7.07
C ALA A 19 -16.82 -27.21 8.10
N THR A 20 -16.73 -26.46 9.20
CA THR A 20 -15.79 -26.76 10.29
C THR A 20 -16.03 -28.17 10.85
N ARG A 21 -17.27 -28.53 11.13
CA ARG A 21 -17.62 -29.88 11.65
C ARG A 21 -17.30 -30.95 10.64
N LEU A 22 -17.70 -30.76 9.37
CA LEU A 22 -17.46 -31.74 8.31
C LEU A 22 -15.96 -32.02 8.17
N PHE A 23 -15.16 -30.98 7.97
CA PHE A 23 -13.72 -31.17 7.78
C PHE A 23 -13.04 -31.69 9.04
N SER A 24 -13.45 -31.22 10.23
CA SER A 24 -12.88 -31.75 11.48
C SER A 24 -13.19 -33.23 11.68
N CYS A 25 -14.38 -33.69 11.30
CA CYS A 25 -14.72 -35.11 11.36
C CYS A 25 -13.96 -35.93 10.30
N LEU A 26 -13.83 -35.41 9.07
CA LEU A 26 -13.14 -36.14 7.99
C LEU A 26 -11.64 -36.30 8.27
N TYR A 27 -11.01 -35.32 8.84
CA TYR A 27 -9.56 -35.30 9.07
C TYR A 27 -9.14 -35.65 10.51
N GLY A 28 -10.08 -35.89 11.40
CA GLY A 28 -9.78 -36.26 12.79
C GLY A 28 -9.07 -35.16 13.63
N THR A 29 -9.13 -33.92 13.20
CA THR A 29 -8.52 -32.76 13.88
C THR A 29 -9.38 -31.53 13.68
N THR A 30 -9.26 -30.55 14.58
CA THR A 30 -10.02 -29.29 14.47
C THR A 30 -9.56 -28.48 13.28
N LEU A 31 -10.43 -28.35 12.27
CA LEU A 31 -10.20 -27.53 11.07
C LEU A 31 -11.27 -26.45 10.98
N ASN A 32 -10.88 -25.24 11.41
CA ASN A 32 -11.78 -24.10 11.38
C ASN A 32 -11.96 -23.59 9.95
N THR A 33 -13.20 -23.37 9.55
CA THR A 33 -13.59 -22.83 8.25
C THR A 33 -14.35 -21.53 8.43
N GLY A 34 -14.05 -20.52 7.66
CA GLY A 34 -14.70 -19.22 7.75
C GLY A 34 -14.60 -18.41 6.48
N ARG A 35 -15.54 -17.50 6.28
CA ARG A 35 -15.70 -16.67 5.08
C ARG A 35 -14.48 -15.82 4.76
N VAL A 36 -13.71 -15.38 5.73
CA VAL A 36 -12.49 -14.58 5.54
C VAL A 36 -11.25 -15.47 5.64
N MET A 37 -11.20 -16.32 6.64
CA MET A 37 -10.03 -17.14 6.97
C MET A 37 -9.71 -18.15 5.87
N SER A 38 -10.71 -18.89 5.36
CA SER A 38 -10.47 -19.91 4.34
C SER A 38 -10.02 -19.36 3.01
N PRO A 39 -10.65 -18.32 2.42
CA PRO A 39 -10.12 -17.74 1.17
C PRO A 39 -8.77 -17.05 1.37
N THR A 40 -8.51 -16.46 2.52
CA THR A 40 -7.18 -15.88 2.80
C THR A 40 -6.10 -16.97 2.83
N LEU A 41 -6.39 -18.10 3.46
CA LEU A 41 -5.49 -19.25 3.45
C LEU A 41 -5.31 -19.81 2.03
N ALA A 42 -6.38 -19.92 1.25
CA ALA A 42 -6.30 -20.37 -0.15
C ALA A 42 -5.37 -19.47 -0.97
N MET A 43 -5.50 -18.14 -0.87
CA MET A 43 -4.61 -17.19 -1.55
C MET A 43 -3.14 -17.39 -1.14
N ALA A 44 -2.87 -17.63 0.15
CA ALA A 44 -1.52 -17.89 0.62
C ALA A 44 -0.96 -19.20 0.04
N VAL A 45 -1.75 -20.27 0.05
CA VAL A 45 -1.38 -21.58 -0.52
C VAL A 45 -1.13 -21.49 -2.03
N GLU A 46 -1.99 -20.79 -2.77
CA GLU A 46 -1.80 -20.57 -4.21
C GLU A 46 -0.51 -19.79 -4.49
N ARG A 47 -0.21 -18.77 -3.64
CA ARG A 47 1.04 -18.02 -3.78
C ARG A 47 2.27 -18.87 -3.50
N GLU A 48 2.25 -19.69 -2.44
CA GLU A 48 3.33 -20.64 -2.13
C GLU A 48 3.52 -21.68 -3.25
N ALA A 49 2.43 -22.21 -3.80
CA ALA A 49 2.49 -23.12 -4.93
C ALA A 49 3.11 -22.45 -6.19
N ALA A 50 2.75 -21.20 -6.46
CA ALA A 50 3.34 -20.42 -7.56
C ALA A 50 4.83 -20.16 -7.34
N ILE A 51 5.25 -19.90 -6.10
CA ILE A 51 6.67 -19.74 -5.75
C ILE A 51 7.43 -21.05 -5.93
N ALA A 52 6.87 -22.17 -5.46
CA ALA A 52 7.47 -23.49 -5.59
C ALA A 52 7.58 -23.95 -7.05
N ALA A 53 6.61 -23.58 -7.89
CA ALA A 53 6.58 -23.88 -9.31
C ALA A 53 7.38 -22.88 -10.18
N PHE A 54 7.95 -21.83 -9.57
CA PHE A 54 8.65 -20.80 -10.30
C PHE A 54 9.89 -21.34 -11.00
N GLN A 55 9.95 -21.16 -12.31
CA GLN A 55 11.12 -21.48 -13.12
C GLN A 55 11.79 -20.17 -13.56
N PRO A 56 13.06 -19.95 -13.18
CA PRO A 56 13.79 -18.77 -13.61
C PRO A 56 14.00 -18.80 -15.12
N GLU A 57 13.62 -17.73 -15.80
CA GLU A 57 13.97 -17.51 -17.19
C GLU A 57 15.18 -16.58 -17.29
N ALA A 58 16.23 -17.03 -18.00
CA ALA A 58 17.38 -16.18 -18.28
C ALA A 58 17.01 -15.13 -19.34
N PHE A 59 17.44 -13.92 -19.12
CA PHE A 59 17.42 -12.87 -20.15
C PHE A 59 18.79 -12.21 -20.23
N TYR A 60 19.07 -11.60 -21.36
CA TYR A 60 20.32 -10.91 -21.64
C TYR A 60 20.01 -9.47 -21.97
N GLN A 61 20.88 -8.57 -21.55
CA GLN A 61 20.71 -7.13 -21.79
C GLN A 61 22.07 -6.54 -22.09
N VAL A 62 22.18 -5.82 -23.20
CA VAL A 62 23.41 -5.07 -23.53
C VAL A 62 23.37 -3.76 -22.80
N GLN A 63 24.45 -3.46 -22.09
CA GLN A 63 24.64 -2.21 -21.39
C GLN A 63 25.86 -1.48 -21.99
N LEU A 64 25.67 -0.25 -22.40
CA LEU A 64 26.74 0.65 -22.84
C LEU A 64 27.14 1.52 -21.65
N CYS A 65 28.41 1.49 -21.29
CA CYS A 65 28.97 2.30 -20.22
C CYS A 65 29.79 3.43 -20.81
N PHE A 66 29.45 4.64 -20.44
CA PHE A 66 30.16 5.87 -20.80
C PHE A 66 30.70 6.50 -19.52
N ASP A 67 31.54 7.51 -19.67
CA ASP A 67 32.03 8.27 -18.53
C ASP A 67 30.87 9.07 -17.89
N GLY A 68 30.53 8.68 -16.63
CA GLY A 68 29.48 9.30 -15.82
C GLY A 68 28.06 8.79 -16.01
N PHE A 69 27.77 7.92 -17.00
CA PHE A 69 26.43 7.32 -17.17
C PHE A 69 26.46 5.98 -17.92
N SER A 70 25.37 5.25 -17.84
CA SER A 70 25.18 4.01 -18.60
C SER A 70 23.82 3.98 -19.26
N VAL A 71 23.73 3.27 -20.40
CA VAL A 71 22.50 3.07 -21.17
C VAL A 71 22.27 1.58 -21.32
N SER A 72 21.07 1.11 -20.97
CA SER A 72 20.69 -0.29 -21.12
C SER A 72 19.74 -0.47 -22.30
N GLY A 73 20.03 -1.44 -23.15
CA GLY A 73 19.15 -1.86 -24.23
C GLY A 73 17.94 -2.64 -23.73
N GLU A 74 17.16 -3.17 -24.65
CA GLU A 74 16.03 -4.03 -24.33
C GLU A 74 16.49 -5.40 -23.84
N ARG A 75 15.62 -6.09 -23.08
CA ARG A 75 15.85 -7.46 -22.65
C ARG A 75 15.65 -8.44 -23.80
N MET A 76 16.61 -9.31 -24.01
CA MET A 76 16.60 -10.35 -25.06
C MET A 76 16.59 -11.72 -24.41
N LYS A 77 15.89 -12.66 -25.03
CA LYS A 77 15.86 -14.07 -24.57
C LYS A 77 17.03 -14.87 -25.16
N ASN A 78 17.55 -14.44 -26.31
CA ASN A 78 18.63 -15.12 -27.01
C ASN A 78 19.99 -14.53 -26.62
N ARG A 79 20.88 -15.38 -26.10
CA ARG A 79 22.23 -15.00 -25.71
C ARG A 79 23.08 -14.59 -26.91
N GLU A 80 22.99 -15.32 -28.00
CA GLU A 80 23.80 -15.07 -29.20
C GLU A 80 23.47 -13.71 -29.83
N GLU A 81 22.18 -13.35 -29.88
CA GLU A 81 21.75 -12.03 -30.35
C GLU A 81 22.32 -10.90 -29.47
N ALA A 82 22.31 -11.08 -28.16
CA ALA A 82 22.86 -10.09 -27.22
C ALA A 82 24.39 -9.99 -27.38
N GLU A 83 25.11 -11.09 -27.53
CA GLU A 83 26.55 -11.11 -27.77
C GLU A 83 26.93 -10.46 -29.10
N ASN A 84 26.16 -10.73 -30.18
CA ASN A 84 26.36 -10.12 -31.48
C ASN A 84 26.12 -8.60 -31.44
N LEU A 85 25.06 -8.16 -30.75
CA LEU A 85 24.78 -6.74 -30.56
C LEU A 85 25.91 -6.06 -29.76
N ALA A 86 26.35 -6.68 -28.68
CA ALA A 86 27.47 -6.15 -27.88
C ALA A 86 28.77 -6.07 -28.67
N ALA A 87 29.05 -7.07 -29.52
CA ALA A 87 30.23 -7.05 -30.43
C ALA A 87 30.12 -5.94 -31.47
N SER A 88 28.95 -5.72 -32.03
CA SER A 88 28.71 -4.62 -32.96
C SER A 88 28.92 -3.26 -32.30
N CYS A 89 28.36 -3.04 -31.10
CA CYS A 89 28.58 -1.78 -30.35
C CYS A 89 30.06 -1.53 -30.04
N ARG A 90 30.82 -2.57 -29.66
CA ARG A 90 32.27 -2.44 -29.42
C ARG A 90 33.04 -2.09 -30.68
N ARG A 91 32.66 -2.61 -31.83
CA ARG A 91 33.30 -2.34 -33.10
C ARG A 91 33.05 -0.91 -33.56
N GLU A 92 31.82 -0.40 -33.41
CA GLU A 92 31.46 0.98 -33.75
C GLU A 92 32.14 2.01 -32.84
N GLY A 93 32.35 1.71 -31.56
CA GLY A 93 33.09 2.51 -30.60
C GLY A 93 32.47 3.87 -30.27
N SER A 94 31.33 4.20 -30.87
CA SER A 94 30.60 5.46 -30.65
C SER A 94 29.11 5.26 -30.72
N ALA A 95 28.35 6.16 -30.07
CA ALA A 95 26.90 6.19 -30.12
C ALA A 95 26.41 7.63 -30.33
N SER A 96 25.30 7.77 -31.06
CA SER A 96 24.67 9.08 -31.31
C SER A 96 23.38 9.18 -30.50
N ILE A 97 23.13 10.34 -29.91
CA ILE A 97 21.86 10.64 -29.26
C ILE A 97 20.83 10.94 -30.35
N GLY A 98 19.90 9.99 -30.59
CA GLY A 98 18.90 10.17 -31.63
C GLY A 98 17.76 11.13 -31.22
N LYS A 99 17.38 11.14 -29.94
CA LYS A 99 16.30 11.99 -29.44
C LYS A 99 16.48 12.25 -27.94
N ILE A 100 16.27 13.49 -27.53
CA ILE A 100 16.16 13.88 -26.15
C ILE A 100 14.69 14.25 -25.88
N VAL A 101 14.07 13.60 -24.91
CA VAL A 101 12.72 13.92 -24.46
C VAL A 101 12.80 14.37 -23.01
N GLN A 102 12.43 15.62 -22.77
CA GLN A 102 12.27 16.15 -21.43
C GLN A 102 10.78 16.12 -21.09
N THR A 103 10.44 15.47 -20.00
CA THR A 103 9.04 15.39 -19.52
C THR A 103 8.99 15.96 -18.10
N GLU A 104 8.16 16.96 -17.93
CA GLU A 104 7.86 17.48 -16.60
C GLU A 104 6.86 16.55 -15.91
N LYS A 105 7.23 16.03 -14.76
CA LYS A 105 6.38 15.15 -13.96
C LYS A 105 6.08 15.80 -12.62
N THR A 106 4.81 16.08 -12.38
CA THR A 106 4.36 16.60 -11.10
C THR A 106 3.94 15.45 -10.19
N GLU A 107 4.61 15.31 -9.07
CA GLU A 107 4.19 14.36 -8.02
C GLU A 107 3.28 15.07 -7.02
N LYS A 108 2.10 14.49 -6.82
CA LYS A 108 1.18 14.99 -5.81
C LYS A 108 1.61 14.48 -4.44
N PRO A 109 1.40 15.26 -3.37
CA PRO A 109 1.63 14.77 -2.01
C PRO A 109 0.74 13.54 -1.73
N PRO A 110 1.17 12.63 -0.84
CA PRO A 110 0.38 11.46 -0.48
C PRO A 110 -0.96 11.88 0.13
N ALA A 111 -1.98 11.05 -0.06
CA ALA A 111 -3.27 11.26 0.60
C ALA A 111 -3.15 10.93 2.10
N LEU A 112 -4.14 11.37 2.88
CA LEU A 112 -4.23 11.07 4.30
C LEU A 112 -4.32 9.54 4.55
N TYR A 113 -4.17 9.13 5.80
CA TYR A 113 -4.20 7.72 6.18
C TYR A 113 -5.61 7.22 6.45
N ASP A 114 -5.95 6.10 5.82
CA ASP A 114 -6.86 5.10 6.36
C ASP A 114 -6.08 4.10 7.24
N LEU A 115 -6.77 3.21 7.94
CA LEU A 115 -6.10 2.22 8.79
C LEU A 115 -5.15 1.31 8.01
N THR A 116 -5.59 0.81 6.87
CA THR A 116 -4.80 -0.15 6.07
C THR A 116 -3.51 0.49 5.53
N THR A 117 -3.60 1.72 5.03
CA THR A 117 -2.42 2.44 4.54
C THR A 117 -1.46 2.77 5.68
N LEU A 118 -1.99 3.18 6.85
CA LEU A 118 -1.18 3.43 8.03
C LEU A 118 -0.45 2.15 8.49
N GLN A 119 -1.12 1.02 8.53
CA GLN A 119 -0.52 -0.27 8.88
C GLN A 119 0.59 -0.68 7.92
N ARG A 120 0.37 -0.52 6.61
CA ARG A 120 1.38 -0.83 5.58
C ARG A 120 2.61 0.05 5.70
N GLU A 121 2.41 1.35 5.95
CA GLU A 121 3.51 2.30 6.07
C GLU A 121 4.29 2.11 7.37
N ALA A 122 3.60 1.91 8.49
CA ALA A 122 4.21 1.58 9.78
C ALA A 122 5.02 0.27 9.72
N ASN A 123 4.52 -0.73 8.99
CA ASN A 123 5.29 -1.95 8.76
C ASN A 123 6.55 -1.68 7.93
N ARG A 124 6.43 -0.93 6.83
CA ARG A 124 7.55 -0.62 5.94
C ARG A 124 8.65 0.20 6.63
N VAL A 125 8.27 1.18 7.45
CA VAL A 125 9.21 2.16 8.04
C VAL A 125 9.69 1.73 9.43
N LEU A 126 8.79 1.16 10.24
CA LEU A 126 9.03 0.86 11.66
C LEU A 126 9.07 -0.64 11.95
N GLY A 127 8.73 -1.50 11.00
CA GLY A 127 8.67 -2.95 11.19
C GLY A 127 7.48 -3.42 12.05
N TYR A 128 6.50 -2.57 12.33
CA TYR A 128 5.35 -2.93 13.16
C TYR A 128 4.41 -3.88 12.43
N THR A 129 3.84 -4.83 13.16
CA THR A 129 2.74 -5.64 12.65
C THR A 129 1.47 -4.80 12.51
N ALA A 130 0.50 -5.29 11.73
CA ALA A 130 -0.80 -4.63 11.59
C ALA A 130 -1.51 -4.49 12.95
N GLN A 131 -1.41 -5.51 13.82
CA GLN A 131 -2.00 -5.47 15.16
C GLN A 131 -1.31 -4.43 16.05
N GLN A 132 0.02 -4.41 16.10
CA GLN A 132 0.76 -3.40 16.87
C GLN A 132 0.42 -1.97 16.44
N THR A 133 0.32 -1.74 15.11
CA THR A 133 -0.06 -0.42 14.59
C THR A 133 -1.46 -0.03 15.04
N LEU A 134 -2.42 -0.98 14.98
CA LEU A 134 -3.78 -0.74 15.47
C LEU A 134 -3.80 -0.43 16.96
N ASP A 135 -3.08 -1.19 17.77
CA ASP A 135 -3.04 -1.00 19.24
C ASP A 135 -2.45 0.38 19.60
N TYR A 136 -1.37 0.79 18.92
CA TYR A 136 -0.77 2.10 19.16
C TYR A 136 -1.70 3.25 18.73
N VAL A 137 -2.28 3.18 17.54
CA VAL A 137 -3.16 4.26 17.08
C VAL A 137 -4.48 4.29 17.87
N GLN A 138 -4.95 3.15 18.36
CA GLN A 138 -6.09 3.07 19.28
C GLN A 138 -5.76 3.76 20.61
N ALA A 139 -4.60 3.51 21.18
CA ALA A 139 -4.16 4.18 22.40
C ALA A 139 -4.00 5.72 22.22
N LEU A 140 -3.54 6.17 21.05
CA LEU A 140 -3.51 7.59 20.71
C LEU A 140 -4.92 8.19 20.58
N TYR A 141 -5.85 7.46 19.99
CA TYR A 141 -7.25 7.88 19.90
C TYR A 141 -7.91 8.02 21.28
N GLU A 142 -7.69 7.06 22.17
CA GLU A 142 -8.21 7.09 23.54
C GLU A 142 -7.67 8.28 24.36
N LYS A 143 -6.44 8.70 24.03
CA LYS A 143 -5.83 9.92 24.57
C LYS A 143 -6.26 11.20 23.83
N LYS A 144 -7.15 11.09 22.86
CA LYS A 144 -7.63 12.19 22.02
C LYS A 144 -6.51 12.93 21.26
N LEU A 145 -5.48 12.21 20.83
CA LEU A 145 -4.37 12.75 20.06
C LEU A 145 -4.54 12.53 18.54
N VAL A 146 -5.38 11.58 18.16
CA VAL A 146 -5.74 11.31 16.75
C VAL A 146 -7.23 11.04 16.65
N THR A 147 -7.77 11.12 15.44
CA THR A 147 -9.17 10.75 15.13
C THR A 147 -9.36 9.23 15.12
N TYR A 148 -10.61 8.77 14.99
CA TYR A 148 -10.96 7.36 15.06
C TYR A 148 -10.19 6.51 14.03
N PRO A 149 -9.46 5.47 14.47
CA PRO A 149 -8.50 4.79 13.61
C PRO A 149 -9.10 3.76 12.65
N ARG A 150 -10.30 3.21 12.95
CA ARG A 150 -10.92 2.20 12.08
C ARG A 150 -11.73 2.88 10.98
N THR A 151 -11.05 3.47 10.04
CA THR A 151 -11.63 4.12 8.86
C THR A 151 -11.02 3.56 7.58
N ASP A 152 -11.82 3.52 6.54
CA ASP A 152 -11.43 3.20 5.17
C ASP A 152 -11.28 4.46 4.30
N SER A 153 -11.64 5.63 4.84
CA SER A 153 -11.51 6.89 4.13
C SER A 153 -10.13 7.51 4.28
N ARG A 154 -9.67 8.11 3.19
CA ARG A 154 -8.44 8.92 3.10
C ARG A 154 -8.74 10.39 2.89
N PHE A 155 -10.00 10.80 3.13
CA PHE A 155 -10.50 12.15 2.91
C PHE A 155 -11.16 12.69 4.16
N LEU A 156 -11.28 14.00 4.19
CA LEU A 156 -11.99 14.76 5.22
C LEU A 156 -13.30 15.32 4.65
N THR A 157 -14.19 15.72 5.53
CA THR A 157 -15.47 16.37 5.18
C THR A 157 -15.30 17.88 5.02
N GLU A 158 -16.25 18.52 4.33
CA GLU A 158 -16.18 19.96 4.04
C GLU A 158 -16.22 20.83 5.29
N ASP A 159 -16.95 20.42 6.32
CA ASP A 159 -17.01 21.10 7.62
C ASP A 159 -15.65 21.18 8.35
N MET A 160 -14.71 20.31 7.99
CA MET A 160 -13.37 20.30 8.57
C MET A 160 -12.41 21.29 7.90
N ALA A 161 -12.80 21.92 6.80
CA ALA A 161 -11.92 22.78 6.00
C ALA A 161 -11.33 23.95 6.80
N GLU A 162 -12.13 24.58 7.65
CA GLU A 162 -11.74 25.76 8.41
C GLU A 162 -10.69 25.45 9.49
N MET A 163 -10.69 24.23 10.04
CA MET A 163 -9.77 23.83 11.09
C MET A 163 -8.38 23.39 10.57
N LEU A 164 -8.28 23.01 9.29
CA LEU A 164 -7.07 22.41 8.73
C LEU A 164 -5.82 23.29 8.80
N PRO A 165 -5.87 24.60 8.48
CA PRO A 165 -4.68 25.45 8.55
C PRO A 165 -4.08 25.53 9.95
N GLU A 166 -4.93 25.67 10.96
CA GLU A 166 -4.50 25.73 12.36
C GLU A 166 -3.96 24.38 12.82
N LEU A 167 -4.66 23.28 12.48
CA LEU A 167 -4.22 21.94 12.82
C LEU A 167 -2.87 21.60 12.18
N ALA A 168 -2.67 21.96 10.91
CA ALA A 168 -1.41 21.77 10.22
C ALA A 168 -0.27 22.56 10.89
N ALA A 169 -0.52 23.81 11.27
CA ALA A 169 0.46 24.64 11.94
C ALA A 169 0.86 24.07 13.32
N VAL A 170 -0.12 23.66 14.13
CA VAL A 170 0.12 23.06 15.45
C VAL A 170 0.88 21.74 15.32
N THR A 171 0.46 20.88 14.39
CA THR A 171 1.12 19.59 14.16
C THR A 171 2.55 19.77 13.64
N ALA A 172 2.77 20.70 12.72
CA ALA A 172 4.10 21.01 12.21
C ALA A 172 5.02 21.53 13.31
N ALA A 173 4.56 22.45 14.14
CA ALA A 173 5.33 22.98 15.26
C ALA A 173 5.71 21.89 16.28
N ALA A 174 4.81 20.92 16.53
CA ALA A 174 5.04 19.86 17.49
C ALA A 174 5.96 18.75 16.94
N CYS A 175 5.81 18.37 15.65
CA CYS A 175 6.48 17.22 15.07
C CYS A 175 7.67 17.60 14.18
N PHE A 176 7.66 18.81 13.60
CA PHE A 176 8.63 19.26 12.60
C PHE A 176 9.00 20.73 12.84
N PRO A 177 9.58 21.07 13.99
CA PRO A 177 9.85 22.47 14.36
C PRO A 177 10.74 23.22 13.37
N GLU A 178 11.51 22.48 12.57
CA GLU A 178 12.42 23.03 11.54
C GLU A 178 11.72 23.32 10.20
N ALA A 179 10.48 22.88 10.02
CA ALA A 179 9.77 23.03 8.74
C ALA A 179 9.29 24.46 8.44
N GLY A 180 9.36 25.37 9.41
CA GLY A 180 8.90 26.75 9.25
C GLY A 180 7.38 26.85 9.09
N THR A 181 6.92 27.81 8.27
CA THR A 181 5.48 28.00 8.06
C THR A 181 4.93 26.94 7.11
N VAL A 182 3.99 26.12 7.59
CA VAL A 182 3.32 25.07 6.80
C VAL A 182 1.96 25.58 6.36
N SER A 183 1.63 25.41 5.08
CA SER A 183 0.29 25.68 4.55
C SER A 183 -0.42 24.38 4.23
N ALA A 184 -1.69 24.26 4.63
CA ALA A 184 -2.53 23.13 4.29
C ALA A 184 -3.27 23.39 2.96
N ASN A 185 -3.15 22.48 1.99
CA ASN A 185 -3.97 22.51 0.79
C ASN A 185 -5.26 21.70 1.02
N ALA A 186 -6.27 22.35 1.56
CA ALA A 186 -7.57 21.75 1.87
C ALA A 186 -8.22 21.07 0.66
N GLY A 187 -8.09 21.64 -0.54
CA GLY A 187 -8.71 21.11 -1.75
C GLY A 187 -8.22 19.72 -2.17
N GLN A 188 -7.08 19.28 -1.70
CA GLN A 188 -6.55 17.93 -2.00
C GLN A 188 -7.08 16.85 -1.06
N VAL A 189 -7.43 17.22 0.17
CA VAL A 189 -7.80 16.28 1.23
C VAL A 189 -9.28 16.27 1.56
N ILE A 190 -10.05 17.25 1.08
CA ILE A 190 -11.49 17.34 1.33
C ILE A 190 -12.25 16.69 0.19
N ASN A 191 -13.07 15.70 0.52
CA ASN A 191 -14.03 15.09 -0.36
C ASN A 191 -15.10 14.34 0.44
N SER A 192 -16.16 15.04 0.84
CA SER A 192 -17.25 14.47 1.65
C SER A 192 -17.92 13.25 1.00
N LYS A 193 -17.93 13.16 -0.35
CA LYS A 193 -18.50 12.01 -1.07
C LYS A 193 -17.69 10.72 -0.91
N LYS A 194 -16.43 10.82 -0.52
CA LYS A 194 -15.52 9.69 -0.28
C LYS A 194 -15.31 9.41 1.21
N VAL A 195 -16.05 10.08 2.06
CA VAL A 195 -16.12 9.78 3.50
C VAL A 195 -17.36 8.93 3.74
N THR A 196 -17.19 7.77 4.32
CA THR A 196 -18.29 6.86 4.69
C THR A 196 -18.76 7.15 6.11
N ASP A 197 -18.47 6.26 7.06
CA ASP A 197 -18.85 6.43 8.45
C ASP A 197 -17.85 7.33 9.22
N HIS A 198 -16.58 7.27 8.83
CA HIS A 198 -15.49 8.02 9.46
C HIS A 198 -14.56 8.62 8.40
N HIS A 199 -14.06 9.83 8.68
CA HIS A 199 -13.04 10.47 7.85
C HIS A 199 -11.63 9.89 8.11
N ALA A 200 -10.64 10.34 7.36
CA ALA A 200 -9.24 9.93 7.49
C ALA A 200 -8.67 10.12 8.91
N ILE A 201 -7.63 9.37 9.21
CA ILE A 201 -6.88 9.49 10.46
C ILE A 201 -6.02 10.76 10.39
N ILE A 202 -6.25 11.68 11.31
CA ILE A 202 -5.47 12.91 11.45
C ILE A 202 -5.19 13.18 12.94
N PRO A 203 -4.15 13.95 13.27
CA PRO A 203 -3.96 14.46 14.62
C PRO A 203 -5.16 15.31 15.07
N THR A 204 -5.37 15.42 16.36
CA THR A 204 -6.33 16.34 16.97
C THR A 204 -5.60 17.50 17.64
N LYS A 205 -6.31 18.58 17.90
CA LYS A 205 -5.73 19.67 18.70
C LYS A 205 -5.42 19.14 20.11
N PRO A 206 -4.24 19.44 20.68
CA PRO A 206 -3.98 19.21 22.09
C PRO A 206 -5.03 19.95 22.92
N GLN A 207 -5.64 19.26 23.86
CA GLN A 207 -6.54 19.88 24.86
C GLN A 207 -5.73 20.48 26.00
#